data_b2ff36114fdbf20e29b241d46f8b1dd3
#
_entry.id   b2ff36114fdbf20e29b241d46f8b1dd3
#
_cell.length_a   1.000
_cell.length_b   1.000
_cell.length_c   1.000
_cell.angle_alpha   90.00
_cell.angle_beta   90.00
_cell.angle_gamma   90.00
#
_symmetry.space_group_name_H-M   'P 1'
#
loop_
_entity.id
_entity.type
_entity.pdbx_description
1 polymer ?
#
loop_
_entity_poly.entity_id
_entity_poly.type
_entity_poly.pdbx_seq_one_letter_code
_entity_poly.pdbx_strand_id
1 'polypeptide(L)'
;PTHTHQVSSAASDVYKRQIGATAGRTTLAGEGLQHQDGHSHLLASNIPNCISYDPTFAYEMAVILRDGLKRMHEKKENIFYYITAMNENYSHPEKPNGSDSGILKGMYLFKENNNKNKTKVQLLGSGTILREIISAAEILSKDYGIDSDVWSVTSFNELRRDGMETERWNLLNPDE
;
A
#
# COMPACT_ATOMS: atom_id res chain seq x y z
N PRO A 1 -29.29 14.64 -13.26
CA PRO A 1 -28.60 14.19 -12.10
C PRO A 1 -28.64 12.66 -12.12
N THR A 2 -27.60 12.11 -12.68
CA THR A 2 -27.38 10.69 -12.66
C THR A 2 -27.02 10.35 -11.21
N HIS A 3 -27.97 9.80 -10.51
CA HIS A 3 -27.70 9.14 -9.28
C HIS A 3 -26.63 8.09 -9.55
N THR A 4 -25.47 8.30 -9.02
CA THR A 4 -24.48 7.25 -8.87
C THR A 4 -25.20 6.16 -8.10
N HIS A 5 -25.61 5.15 -8.80
CA HIS A 5 -26.20 3.98 -8.15
C HIS A 5 -25.11 3.41 -7.26
N GLN A 6 -25.23 3.62 -5.99
CA GLN A 6 -24.64 2.70 -5.04
C GLN A 6 -25.22 1.35 -5.40
N VAL A 7 -24.49 0.64 -6.23
CA VAL A 7 -24.81 -0.75 -6.49
C VAL A 7 -24.68 -1.42 -5.13
N SER A 8 -25.78 -1.81 -4.58
CA SER A 8 -25.81 -2.53 -3.33
C SER A 8 -24.84 -3.70 -3.45
N SER A 9 -23.82 -3.72 -2.63
CA SER A 9 -22.88 -4.83 -2.56
C SER A 9 -23.57 -6.17 -2.27
N ALA A 10 -24.75 -6.14 -1.69
CA ALA A 10 -25.58 -7.31 -1.45
C ALA A 10 -26.15 -7.94 -2.74
N ALA A 11 -26.26 -7.17 -3.82
CA ALA A 11 -26.69 -7.68 -5.12
C ALA A 11 -25.51 -8.06 -6.02
N SER A 12 -24.28 -7.80 -5.59
CA SER A 12 -23.10 -8.21 -6.33
C SER A 12 -22.80 -9.66 -5.97
N ASP A 13 -23.06 -10.54 -6.91
CA ASP A 13 -22.53 -11.87 -6.83
C ASP A 13 -20.98 -11.83 -6.82
N VAL A 14 -20.38 -12.94 -6.44
CA VAL A 14 -18.92 -13.10 -6.24
C VAL A 14 -18.06 -12.60 -7.40
N TYR A 15 -18.65 -12.38 -8.56
CA TYR A 15 -17.98 -11.99 -9.79
C TYR A 15 -18.06 -10.50 -10.12
N LYS A 16 -18.82 -9.73 -9.36
CA LYS A 16 -18.94 -8.29 -9.63
C LYS A 16 -17.84 -7.53 -8.91
N ARG A 17 -17.25 -6.59 -9.64
CA ARG A 17 -16.25 -5.67 -9.11
C ARG A 17 -16.94 -4.36 -8.75
N GLN A 18 -16.72 -3.93 -7.54
CA GLN A 18 -17.13 -2.62 -7.13
C GLN A 18 -15.89 -1.72 -7.12
N ILE A 19 -15.89 -0.69 -7.96
CA ILE A 19 -14.90 0.37 -7.93
C ILE A 19 -15.56 1.56 -7.26
N GLY A 20 -15.12 1.86 -6.05
CA GLY A 20 -15.50 3.07 -5.34
C GLY A 20 -14.32 4.02 -5.32
N ALA A 21 -14.57 5.31 -5.42
CA ALA A 21 -13.57 6.31 -5.11
C ALA A 21 -13.86 6.86 -3.73
N THR A 22 -12.86 6.91 -2.88
CA THR A 22 -12.92 7.59 -1.60
C THR A 22 -11.94 8.75 -1.57
N ALA A 23 -12.15 9.66 -0.64
CA ALA A 23 -11.23 10.72 -0.34
C ALA A 23 -9.86 10.18 0.07
N GLY A 24 -8.83 10.62 -0.61
CA GLY A 24 -7.47 10.40 -0.17
C GLY A 24 -7.20 11.12 1.15
N ARG A 25 -6.16 10.72 1.84
CA ARG A 25 -5.81 11.29 3.16
C ARG A 25 -5.41 12.76 3.11
N THR A 26 -4.90 13.24 1.99
CA THR A 26 -4.31 14.56 1.86
C THR A 26 -4.82 15.37 0.66
N THR A 27 -5.54 14.76 -0.27
CA THR A 27 -5.88 15.38 -1.55
C THR A 27 -7.24 16.05 -1.58
N LEU A 28 -7.99 16.04 -0.48
CA LEU A 28 -9.31 16.65 -0.33
C LEU A 28 -9.29 17.77 0.72
N ALA A 29 -8.31 18.65 0.62
CA ALA A 29 -8.28 19.86 1.45
C ALA A 29 -9.54 20.70 1.23
N GLY A 30 -10.28 20.97 2.29
CA GLY A 30 -11.50 21.75 2.25
C GLY A 30 -12.80 20.98 2.33
N GLU A 31 -12.80 19.66 2.17
CA GLU A 31 -14.01 18.83 2.33
C GLU A 31 -14.30 18.44 3.78
N GLY A 32 -13.36 18.67 4.69
CA GLY A 32 -13.48 18.40 6.12
C GLY A 32 -13.08 16.99 6.52
N LEU A 33 -12.95 16.80 7.84
CA LEU A 33 -12.44 15.57 8.45
C LEU A 33 -13.26 14.31 8.12
N GLN A 34 -14.56 14.46 7.88
CA GLN A 34 -15.45 13.35 7.56
C GLN A 34 -15.12 12.65 6.23
N HIS A 35 -14.34 13.31 5.37
CA HIS A 35 -13.90 12.73 4.09
C HIS A 35 -12.48 12.19 4.13
N GLN A 36 -11.77 12.35 5.24
CA GLN A 36 -10.41 11.84 5.40
C GLN A 36 -10.43 10.37 5.81
N ASP A 37 -9.72 9.54 5.04
CA ASP A 37 -9.53 8.13 5.40
C ASP A 37 -8.41 7.98 6.43
N GLY A 38 -8.78 7.63 7.66
CA GLY A 38 -7.80 7.40 8.73
C GLY A 38 -7.80 5.97 9.27
N HIS A 39 -8.89 5.20 9.05
CA HIS A 39 -9.10 3.92 9.72
C HIS A 39 -9.52 2.78 8.82
N SER A 40 -9.70 2.98 7.52
CA SER A 40 -10.20 1.95 6.62
C SER A 40 -9.30 0.71 6.58
N HIS A 41 -7.99 0.88 6.55
CA HIS A 41 -7.05 -0.24 6.59
C HIS A 41 -7.05 -0.98 7.93
N LEU A 42 -7.30 -0.28 9.05
CA LEU A 42 -7.46 -0.93 10.37
C LEU A 42 -8.75 -1.79 10.39
N LEU A 43 -9.84 -1.29 9.83
CA LEU A 43 -11.07 -2.07 9.70
C LEU A 43 -10.87 -3.27 8.79
N ALA A 44 -10.20 -3.09 7.66
CA ALA A 44 -9.86 -4.18 6.72
C ALA A 44 -8.99 -5.27 7.38
N SER A 45 -8.10 -4.90 8.30
CA SER A 45 -7.20 -5.86 8.98
C SER A 45 -7.92 -6.90 9.83
N ASN A 46 -9.15 -6.62 10.25
CA ASN A 46 -9.96 -7.54 11.06
C ASN A 46 -10.70 -8.57 10.20
N ILE A 47 -10.68 -8.43 8.89
CA ILE A 47 -11.37 -9.32 7.96
C ILE A 47 -10.35 -10.31 7.38
N PRO A 48 -10.43 -11.60 7.72
CA PRO A 48 -9.38 -12.57 7.40
C PRO A 48 -9.07 -12.71 5.90
N ASN A 49 -10.07 -12.58 5.05
CA ASN A 49 -9.94 -12.70 3.61
C ASN A 49 -9.92 -11.36 2.86
N CYS A 50 -9.78 -10.24 3.56
CA CYS A 50 -9.58 -8.93 2.95
C CYS A 50 -8.09 -8.64 2.83
N ILE A 51 -7.60 -8.50 1.61
CA ILE A 51 -6.23 -8.10 1.31
C ILE A 51 -6.24 -6.60 1.05
N SER A 52 -5.51 -5.83 1.84
CA SER A 52 -5.59 -4.37 1.73
C SER A 52 -4.25 -3.74 1.39
N TYR A 53 -4.28 -2.78 0.46
CA TYR A 53 -3.11 -2.07 -0.03
C TYR A 53 -3.33 -0.56 -0.08
N ASP A 54 -2.25 0.17 0.12
CA ASP A 54 -2.18 1.64 0.04
C ASP A 54 -1.04 2.05 -0.93
N PRO A 55 -1.19 1.79 -2.24
CA PRO A 55 -0.15 2.08 -3.21
C PRO A 55 0.02 3.57 -3.44
N THR A 56 1.25 3.99 -3.75
CA THR A 56 1.60 5.36 -4.13
C THR A 56 1.61 5.52 -5.63
N PHE A 57 2.21 4.57 -6.35
CA PHE A 57 2.46 4.70 -7.78
C PHE A 57 1.57 3.77 -8.62
N ALA A 58 1.28 4.19 -9.85
CA ALA A 58 0.42 3.44 -10.76
C ALA A 58 0.94 2.02 -11.05
N TYR A 59 2.26 1.83 -11.09
CA TYR A 59 2.83 0.50 -11.30
C TYR A 59 2.61 -0.44 -10.11
N GLU A 60 2.59 0.09 -8.88
CA GLU A 60 2.23 -0.70 -7.69
C GLU A 60 0.78 -1.17 -7.79
N MET A 61 -0.13 -0.25 -8.13
CA MET A 61 -1.54 -0.57 -8.37
C MET A 61 -1.69 -1.65 -9.45
N ALA A 62 -0.96 -1.52 -10.56
CA ALA A 62 -1.02 -2.49 -11.66
C ALA A 62 -0.54 -3.89 -11.24
N VAL A 63 0.54 -3.98 -10.46
CA VAL A 63 1.06 -5.24 -9.92
C VAL A 63 0.04 -5.89 -8.98
N ILE A 64 -0.53 -5.12 -8.06
CA ILE A 64 -1.53 -5.58 -7.10
C ILE A 64 -2.79 -6.08 -7.80
N LEU A 65 -3.32 -5.30 -8.75
CA LEU A 65 -4.51 -5.69 -9.51
C LEU A 65 -4.28 -6.96 -10.35
N ARG A 66 -3.13 -7.06 -11.00
CA ARG A 66 -2.76 -8.26 -11.78
C ARG A 66 -2.71 -9.51 -10.91
N ASP A 67 -2.09 -9.43 -9.74
CA ASP A 67 -2.03 -10.54 -8.79
C ASP A 67 -3.43 -10.87 -8.25
N GLY A 68 -4.19 -9.86 -7.89
CA GLY A 68 -5.57 -10.02 -7.40
C GLY A 68 -6.47 -10.72 -8.39
N LEU A 69 -6.40 -10.34 -9.67
CA LEU A 69 -7.14 -11.01 -10.74
C LEU A 69 -6.73 -12.48 -10.86
N LYS A 70 -5.43 -12.76 -10.82
CA LYS A 70 -4.93 -14.14 -10.86
C LYS A 70 -5.43 -14.96 -9.67
N ARG A 71 -5.32 -14.45 -8.47
CA ARG A 71 -5.74 -15.14 -7.25
C ARG A 71 -7.25 -15.40 -7.22
N MET A 72 -8.06 -14.38 -7.52
CA MET A 72 -9.51 -14.49 -7.45
C MET A 72 -10.12 -15.26 -8.63
N HIS A 73 -9.60 -15.11 -9.86
CA HIS A 73 -10.20 -15.71 -11.06
C HIS A 73 -9.58 -17.02 -11.48
N GLU A 74 -8.25 -17.11 -11.50
CA GLU A 74 -7.57 -18.34 -11.91
C GLU A 74 -7.51 -19.34 -10.77
N LYS A 75 -7.01 -18.91 -9.61
CA LYS A 75 -6.83 -19.79 -8.46
C LYS A 75 -8.09 -20.00 -7.62
N LYS A 76 -9.14 -19.20 -7.86
CA LYS A 76 -10.42 -19.27 -7.14
C LYS A 76 -10.28 -19.08 -5.61
N GLU A 77 -9.27 -18.34 -5.17
CA GLU A 77 -9.09 -18.02 -3.75
C GLU A 77 -10.29 -17.19 -3.25
N ASN A 78 -10.77 -17.52 -2.06
CA ASN A 78 -11.87 -16.78 -1.41
C ASN A 78 -11.33 -15.54 -0.72
N ILE A 79 -10.89 -14.57 -1.50
CA ILE A 79 -10.35 -13.29 -1.06
C ILE A 79 -10.98 -12.13 -1.82
N PHE A 80 -10.89 -10.95 -1.24
CA PHE A 80 -11.20 -9.70 -1.93
C PHE A 80 -10.20 -8.62 -1.54
N TYR A 81 -10.11 -7.58 -2.34
CA TYR A 81 -9.13 -6.51 -2.16
C TYR A 81 -9.80 -5.21 -1.73
N TYR A 82 -9.18 -4.54 -0.78
CA TYR A 82 -9.42 -3.14 -0.45
C TYR A 82 -8.17 -2.35 -0.82
N ILE A 83 -8.27 -1.42 -1.76
CA ILE A 83 -7.14 -0.65 -2.26
C ILE A 83 -7.50 0.82 -2.20
N THR A 84 -6.71 1.62 -1.50
CA THR A 84 -6.84 3.07 -1.53
C THR A 84 -6.23 3.63 -2.81
N ALA A 85 -6.86 4.64 -3.36
CA ALA A 85 -6.38 5.33 -4.55
C ALA A 85 -6.46 6.84 -4.33
N MET A 86 -5.47 7.55 -4.84
CA MET A 86 -5.44 9.00 -4.80
C MET A 86 -6.08 9.59 -6.05
N ASN A 87 -6.74 10.73 -5.91
CA ASN A 87 -7.35 11.49 -6.99
C ASN A 87 -6.48 12.68 -7.46
N GLU A 88 -5.23 12.71 -7.06
CA GLU A 88 -4.26 13.74 -7.41
C GLU A 88 -3.36 13.30 -8.56
N ASN A 89 -3.07 14.23 -9.48
CA ASN A 89 -2.12 13.98 -10.56
C ASN A 89 -0.70 14.31 -10.11
N TYR A 90 0.21 13.34 -10.24
CA TYR A 90 1.64 13.49 -9.96
C TYR A 90 2.47 12.56 -10.84
N SER A 91 3.77 12.84 -10.90
CA SER A 91 4.70 12.03 -11.70
C SER A 91 4.86 10.63 -11.12
N HIS A 92 4.79 9.64 -11.97
CA HIS A 92 5.02 8.25 -11.63
C HIS A 92 6.41 7.84 -12.18
N PRO A 93 7.36 7.47 -11.32
CA PRO A 93 8.64 6.98 -11.76
C PRO A 93 8.54 5.60 -12.40
N GLU A 94 9.60 5.18 -13.06
CA GLU A 94 9.71 3.80 -13.53
C GLU A 94 9.71 2.82 -12.35
N LYS A 95 9.11 1.66 -12.59
CA LYS A 95 9.08 0.60 -11.58
C LYS A 95 10.49 0.05 -11.37
N PRO A 96 10.99 -0.02 -10.11
CA PRO A 96 12.26 -0.67 -9.83
C PRO A 96 12.24 -2.14 -10.25
N ASN A 97 13.33 -2.60 -10.86
CA ASN A 97 13.46 -3.98 -11.31
C ASN A 97 13.34 -4.96 -10.11
N GLY A 98 12.57 -6.03 -10.31
CA GLY A 98 12.41 -7.06 -9.28
C GLY A 98 11.50 -6.68 -8.11
N SER A 99 10.87 -5.51 -8.10
CA SER A 99 10.05 -5.02 -7.00
C SER A 99 8.68 -5.73 -6.84
N ASP A 100 8.21 -6.49 -7.84
CA ASP A 100 6.87 -7.10 -7.84
C ASP A 100 6.58 -7.90 -6.56
N SER A 101 7.54 -8.73 -6.14
CA SER A 101 7.38 -9.54 -4.93
C SER A 101 7.26 -8.68 -3.66
N GLY A 102 8.09 -7.65 -3.54
CA GLY A 102 8.04 -6.74 -2.41
C GLY A 102 6.75 -5.91 -2.38
N ILE A 103 6.28 -5.45 -3.55
CA ILE A 103 4.98 -4.77 -3.67
C ILE A 103 3.85 -5.63 -3.12
N LEU A 104 3.83 -6.93 -3.47
CA LEU A 104 2.78 -7.86 -3.04
C LEU A 104 2.94 -8.28 -1.56
N LYS A 105 4.16 -8.34 -1.05
CA LYS A 105 4.44 -8.63 0.37
C LYS A 105 4.23 -7.44 1.30
N GLY A 106 4.01 -6.26 0.75
CA GLY A 106 3.67 -5.06 1.52
C GLY A 106 4.79 -4.03 1.65
N MET A 107 6.04 -4.31 1.25
CA MET A 107 7.14 -3.34 1.28
C MET A 107 8.25 -3.70 0.29
N TYR A 108 8.83 -2.69 -0.34
CA TYR A 108 10.03 -2.84 -1.17
C TYR A 108 10.93 -1.61 -1.10
N LEU A 109 12.22 -1.81 -1.36
CA LEU A 109 13.18 -0.72 -1.45
C LEU A 109 12.91 0.10 -2.73
N PHE A 110 12.42 1.33 -2.54
CA PHE A 110 12.12 2.24 -3.65
C PHE A 110 13.37 2.97 -4.14
N LYS A 111 14.17 3.50 -3.21
CA LYS A 111 15.39 4.25 -3.54
C LYS A 111 16.47 3.93 -2.51
N GLU A 112 17.58 3.40 -2.98
CA GLU A 112 18.77 3.19 -2.18
C GLU A 112 19.70 4.40 -2.30
N ASN A 113 20.27 4.85 -1.20
CA ASN A 113 21.30 5.84 -1.20
C ASN A 113 22.66 5.17 -0.94
N ASN A 114 23.52 5.22 -1.94
CA ASN A 114 24.85 4.60 -1.92
C ASN A 114 25.98 5.60 -1.59
N ASN A 115 25.66 6.78 -1.06
CA ASN A 115 26.67 7.71 -0.59
C ASN A 115 27.44 7.09 0.59
N LYS A 116 28.66 7.55 0.78
CA LYS A 116 29.56 7.02 1.82
C LYS A 116 29.46 7.78 3.15
N ASN A 117 28.36 8.48 3.40
CA ASN A 117 28.16 9.15 4.68
C ASN A 117 28.03 8.11 5.80
N LYS A 118 28.55 8.45 6.96
CA LYS A 118 28.58 7.53 8.11
C LYS A 118 27.21 7.29 8.74
N THR A 119 26.32 8.25 8.60
CA THR A 119 24.96 8.17 9.17
C THR A 119 23.96 7.89 8.07
N LYS A 120 23.26 6.78 8.17
CA LYS A 120 22.21 6.36 7.23
C LYS A 120 20.95 5.99 8.01
N VAL A 121 19.80 6.44 7.52
CA VAL A 121 18.49 6.15 8.11
C VAL A 121 17.59 5.41 7.12
N GLN A 122 16.64 4.65 7.64
CA GLN A 122 15.61 3.98 6.85
C GLN A 122 14.33 4.79 6.95
N LEU A 123 13.80 5.23 5.81
CA LEU A 123 12.57 6.01 5.74
C LEU A 123 11.49 5.16 5.07
N LEU A 124 10.35 5.03 5.73
CA LEU A 124 9.23 4.22 5.27
C LEU A 124 8.01 5.11 5.03
N GLY A 125 7.37 4.95 3.89
CA GLY A 125 6.15 5.70 3.55
C GLY A 125 5.15 4.85 2.78
N SER A 126 3.86 5.17 2.95
CA SER A 126 2.73 4.48 2.33
C SER A 126 1.82 5.51 1.66
N GLY A 127 1.23 5.17 0.52
CA GLY A 127 0.29 6.03 -0.17
C GLY A 127 0.82 7.44 -0.40
N THR A 128 0.03 8.46 -0.08
CA THR A 128 0.41 9.88 -0.23
C THR A 128 1.65 10.26 0.56
N ILE A 129 1.88 9.62 1.70
CA ILE A 129 2.99 9.96 2.60
C ILE A 129 4.34 9.58 2.01
N LEU A 130 4.43 8.59 1.13
CA LEU A 130 5.69 8.26 0.47
C LEU A 130 6.29 9.44 -0.30
N ARG A 131 5.46 10.30 -0.89
CA ARG A 131 5.93 11.50 -1.60
C ARG A 131 6.61 12.49 -0.64
N GLU A 132 6.04 12.66 0.54
CA GLU A 132 6.63 13.49 1.60
C GLU A 132 7.94 12.87 2.13
N ILE A 133 7.99 11.55 2.23
CA ILE A 133 9.20 10.81 2.61
C ILE A 133 10.33 11.00 1.59
N ILE A 134 10.01 10.99 0.30
CA ILE A 134 10.99 11.25 -0.75
C ILE A 134 11.57 12.66 -0.62
N SER A 135 10.70 13.67 -0.40
CA SER A 135 11.14 15.04 -0.16
C SER A 135 11.96 15.19 1.13
N ALA A 136 11.56 14.51 2.19
CA ALA A 136 12.30 14.49 3.45
C ALA A 136 13.71 13.87 3.28
N ALA A 137 13.84 12.81 2.49
CA ALA A 137 15.14 12.20 2.19
C ALA A 137 16.08 13.16 1.48
N GLU A 138 15.56 13.99 0.58
CA GLU A 138 16.35 15.02 -0.12
C GLU A 138 16.82 16.13 0.84
N ILE A 139 15.94 16.59 1.73
CA ILE A 139 16.28 17.58 2.75
C ILE A 139 17.34 17.03 3.71
N LEU A 140 17.18 15.80 4.20
CA LEU A 140 18.13 15.15 5.10
C LEU A 140 19.52 15.05 4.46
N SER A 141 19.59 14.67 3.21
CA SER A 141 20.85 14.56 2.48
C SER A 141 21.49 15.92 2.27
N LYS A 142 20.72 16.92 1.79
CA LYS A 142 21.23 18.24 1.41
C LYS A 142 21.61 19.11 2.61
N ASP A 143 20.73 19.17 3.61
CA ASP A 143 20.84 20.17 4.68
C ASP A 143 21.52 19.60 5.93
N TYR A 144 21.45 18.27 6.12
CA TYR A 144 21.96 17.62 7.33
C TYR A 144 23.08 16.59 7.06
N GLY A 145 23.37 16.27 5.80
CA GLY A 145 24.39 15.29 5.43
C GLY A 145 24.04 13.86 5.90
N ILE A 146 22.75 13.56 6.04
CA ILE A 146 22.25 12.25 6.45
C ILE A 146 21.71 11.52 5.21
N ASP A 147 22.24 10.35 4.93
CA ASP A 147 21.76 9.50 3.84
C ASP A 147 20.53 8.71 4.25
N SER A 148 19.67 8.41 3.28
CA SER A 148 18.42 7.70 3.55
C SER A 148 18.15 6.66 2.48
N ASP A 149 17.79 5.44 2.90
CA ASP A 149 17.08 4.52 2.04
C ASP A 149 15.58 4.77 2.17
N VAL A 150 14.89 4.81 1.05
CA VAL A 150 13.45 5.05 1.01
C VAL A 150 12.73 3.75 0.65
N TRP A 151 11.81 3.34 1.50
CA TRP A 151 10.98 2.17 1.34
C TRP A 151 9.53 2.56 1.04
N SER A 152 8.97 1.99 -0.02
CA SER A 152 7.54 2.07 -0.26
C SER A 152 6.85 0.94 0.49
N VAL A 153 5.97 1.30 1.41
CA VAL A 153 5.12 0.37 2.15
C VAL A 153 3.76 0.33 1.48
N THR A 154 3.54 -0.68 0.69
CA THR A 154 2.28 -0.86 -0.04
C THR A 154 1.18 -1.48 0.82
N SER A 155 1.54 -2.18 1.91
CA SER A 155 0.58 -2.76 2.84
C SER A 155 1.17 -3.04 4.21
N PHE A 156 0.83 -2.24 5.20
CA PHE A 156 1.12 -2.56 6.61
C PHE A 156 0.35 -3.79 7.10
N ASN A 157 -0.82 -4.06 6.53
CA ASN A 157 -1.63 -5.22 6.90
C ASN A 157 -0.98 -6.54 6.48
N GLU A 158 -0.41 -6.60 5.28
CA GLU A 158 0.29 -7.81 4.83
C GLU A 158 1.60 -8.02 5.61
N LEU A 159 2.33 -6.94 5.92
CA LEU A 159 3.51 -7.02 6.80
C LEU A 159 3.13 -7.52 8.19
N ARG A 160 2.02 -7.05 8.75
CA ARG A 160 1.52 -7.54 10.04
C ARG A 160 1.14 -9.01 10.00
N ARG A 161 0.48 -9.47 8.92
CA ARG A 161 0.14 -10.89 8.75
C ARG A 161 1.39 -11.76 8.71
N ASP A 162 2.36 -11.38 7.89
CA ASP A 162 3.64 -12.09 7.78
C ASP A 162 4.34 -12.19 9.14
N GLY A 163 4.39 -11.08 9.88
CA GLY A 163 4.95 -11.06 11.24
C GLY A 163 4.23 -12.00 12.20
N MET A 164 2.88 -11.95 12.22
CA MET A 164 2.08 -12.83 13.10
C MET A 164 2.20 -14.30 12.70
N GLU A 165 2.26 -14.62 11.42
CA GLU A 165 2.47 -15.99 10.93
C GLU A 165 3.85 -16.50 11.33
N THR A 166 4.87 -15.66 11.21
CA THR A 166 6.24 -15.98 11.63
C THR A 166 6.32 -16.22 13.14
N GLU A 167 5.74 -15.35 13.95
CA GLU A 167 5.67 -15.54 15.40
C GLU A 167 4.97 -16.84 15.79
N ARG A 168 3.83 -17.12 15.13
CA ARG A 168 3.10 -18.37 15.34
C ARG A 168 3.92 -19.58 14.94
N TRP A 169 4.60 -19.51 13.79
CA TRP A 169 5.45 -20.59 13.32
C TRP A 169 6.57 -20.88 14.31
N ASN A 170 7.29 -19.86 14.77
CA ASN A 170 8.35 -19.97 15.77
C ASN A 170 7.84 -20.57 17.09
N LEU A 171 6.64 -20.18 17.52
CA LEU A 171 6.02 -20.73 18.72
C LEU A 171 5.74 -22.25 18.61
N LEU A 172 5.34 -22.69 17.40
CA LEU A 172 4.98 -24.09 17.13
C LEU A 172 6.21 -24.96 16.79
N ASN A 173 7.33 -24.35 16.42
CA ASN A 173 8.57 -25.02 16.00
C ASN A 173 9.78 -24.45 16.75
N PRO A 174 9.84 -24.61 18.09
CA PRO A 174 10.86 -23.95 18.92
C PRO A 174 12.28 -24.46 18.69
N ASP A 175 12.44 -25.61 18.07
CA ASP A 175 13.72 -26.26 17.84
C ASP A 175 14.25 -26.09 16.39
N GLU A 176 13.60 -25.29 15.55
CA GLU A 176 13.99 -25.04 14.15
C GLU A 176 14.53 -23.63 13.91
#